data_bdc54eaa3bb34f7d45c48cfee782558b
#
_entry.id   bdc54eaa3bb34f7d45c48cfee782558b
#
_cell.length_a   1.000
_cell.length_b   1.000
_cell.length_c   1.000
_cell.angle_alpha   90.00
_cell.angle_beta   90.00
_cell.angle_gamma   90.00
#
_symmetry.space_group_name_H-M   'P 1'
#
loop_
_entity.id
_entity.type
_entity.pdbx_description
1 polymer ?
#
loop_
_entity_poly.entity_id
_entity_poly.type
_entity_poly.pdbx_seq_one_letter_code
_entity_poly.pdbx_strand_id
1 'polypeptide(L)'
;RFALGIGGYVKATAEYDFGGISDDVDFYPSMIPNGGQNYVRNQFQMDATTSTIFLKLVGRTKHLGDFVVYTAGNFRGGSKVFELQNAYVSFLGFTMGYDYSTFMDLAALPPSIDYAGPAGQVFSRATLLRYERAFGKGWKAGVGIEMPVVDGITNQSVNISNQRMPNFPAYIQYAWNKSSHIRVAGIVRNMTYENLVAQRAESKAGWGVFAASTFNVTSKLNFYGQATYGRGISQFLNDISNLDVDLVPDPEAKGKMQVLPMMGWYAGLQYNITPKVFVSSTYSQTRLYSENDYPVTPSDQYRYGQYLVANIFWNVNANLQVGAEYLRGWRTDFNDMTRHANRLNVSAQYNF
;
A
#
# COMPACT_ATOMS: atom_id res chain seq x y z
N ARG A 1 35.71 6.49 1.84
CA ARG A 1 35.47 5.29 2.68
C ARG A 1 34.13 4.68 2.25
N PHE A 2 34.09 3.35 2.19
CA PHE A 2 32.89 2.59 1.83
C PHE A 2 32.65 1.53 2.90
N ALA A 3 31.37 1.24 3.18
CA ALA A 3 30.97 0.12 4.03
C ALA A 3 29.81 -0.61 3.35
N LEU A 4 29.92 -1.93 3.23
CA LEU A 4 28.87 -2.81 2.72
C LEU A 4 28.27 -3.58 3.89
N GLY A 5 26.95 -3.52 4.04
CA GLY A 5 26.18 -4.32 4.99
C GLY A 5 25.25 -5.27 4.26
N ILE A 6 25.11 -6.45 4.82
CA ILE A 6 24.09 -7.43 4.45
C ILE A 6 23.19 -7.59 5.66
N GLY A 7 21.89 -7.63 5.46
CA GLY A 7 20.94 -7.81 6.53
C GLY A 7 19.60 -8.28 6.01
N GLY A 8 18.66 -8.44 6.89
CA GLY A 8 17.33 -8.89 6.54
C GLY A 8 16.62 -9.53 7.71
N TYR A 9 15.59 -10.27 7.38
CA TYR A 9 14.88 -11.10 8.35
C TYR A 9 14.32 -12.36 7.70
N VAL A 10 14.19 -13.40 8.50
CA VAL A 10 13.37 -14.57 8.20
C VAL A 10 12.10 -14.43 9.01
N LYS A 11 10.96 -14.48 8.35
CA LYS A 11 9.63 -14.40 8.96
C LYS A 11 8.83 -15.65 8.57
N ALA A 12 8.32 -16.37 9.56
CA ALA A 12 7.37 -17.46 9.37
C ALA A 12 6.02 -17.04 9.99
N THR A 13 4.95 -17.29 9.25
CA THR A 13 3.56 -17.11 9.71
C THR A 13 2.80 -18.42 9.67
N ALA A 14 1.83 -18.58 10.55
CA ALA A 14 0.79 -19.59 10.46
C ALA A 14 -0.56 -18.88 10.59
N GLU A 15 -1.49 -19.22 9.72
CA GLU A 15 -2.73 -18.50 9.52
C GLU A 15 -3.90 -19.47 9.50
N TYR A 16 -5.00 -19.07 10.12
CA TYR A 16 -6.24 -19.81 10.08
C TYR A 16 -7.39 -18.89 9.73
N ASP A 17 -7.95 -19.08 8.53
CA ASP A 17 -9.15 -18.38 8.08
C ASP A 17 -10.41 -19.11 8.53
N PHE A 18 -11.43 -18.35 8.95
CA PHE A 18 -12.73 -18.89 9.37
C PHE A 18 -13.87 -17.92 9.09
N GLY A 19 -15.03 -18.50 8.73
CA GLY A 19 -16.22 -17.72 8.38
C GLY A 19 -16.09 -16.91 7.09
N GLY A 20 -15.12 -17.24 6.24
CA GLY A 20 -14.78 -16.62 4.97
C GLY A 20 -13.27 -16.60 4.79
N ILE A 21 -12.83 -16.62 3.53
CA ILE A 21 -11.42 -16.59 3.12
C ILE A 21 -11.24 -15.33 2.28
N SER A 22 -10.16 -14.58 2.51
CA SER A 22 -9.82 -13.43 1.66
C SER A 22 -8.89 -13.87 0.52
N ASP A 23 -7.65 -14.15 0.83
CA ASP A 23 -6.65 -14.56 -0.13
C ASP A 23 -5.62 -15.44 0.58
N ASP A 24 -4.47 -15.63 -0.03
CA ASP A 24 -3.36 -16.39 0.51
C ASP A 24 -2.72 -15.69 1.72
N VAL A 25 -1.50 -15.17 1.59
CA VAL A 25 -0.75 -14.50 2.67
C VAL A 25 -1.33 -13.13 3.02
N ASP A 26 -1.89 -12.45 2.02
CA ASP A 26 -2.44 -11.10 2.16
C ASP A 26 -3.91 -11.14 2.56
N PHE A 27 -4.34 -10.16 3.36
CA PHE A 27 -5.73 -10.04 3.75
C PHE A 27 -6.37 -8.79 3.10
N TYR A 28 -6.99 -8.98 1.94
CA TYR A 28 -7.71 -7.93 1.21
C TYR A 28 -9.23 -8.10 1.32
N PRO A 29 -9.97 -7.17 1.97
CA PRO A 29 -11.43 -7.20 1.97
C PRO A 29 -12.04 -7.30 0.57
N SER A 30 -11.44 -6.65 -0.44
CA SER A 30 -11.89 -6.70 -1.83
C SER A 30 -11.85 -8.10 -2.44
N MET A 31 -10.99 -8.98 -1.93
CA MET A 31 -10.82 -10.35 -2.40
C MET A 31 -11.75 -11.35 -1.73
N ILE A 32 -12.55 -10.93 -0.74
CA ILE A 32 -13.56 -11.80 -0.11
C ILE A 32 -14.57 -12.23 -1.18
N PRO A 33 -14.64 -13.55 -1.51
CA PRO A 33 -15.36 -14.04 -2.67
C PRO A 33 -16.87 -13.85 -2.56
N ASN A 34 -17.50 -13.70 -3.71
CA ASN A 34 -18.94 -13.69 -3.86
C ASN A 34 -19.50 -15.05 -3.47
N GLY A 35 -20.30 -15.09 -2.45
CA GLY A 35 -20.76 -16.24 -1.72
C GLY A 35 -21.04 -17.52 -2.50
N GLY A 36 -21.37 -18.56 -1.87
CA GLY A 36 -21.93 -19.71 -2.51
C GLY A 36 -21.37 -21.04 -2.03
N GLN A 37 -20.13 -21.18 -1.64
CA GLN A 37 -19.59 -22.46 -1.19
C GLN A 37 -19.29 -22.42 0.31
N ASN A 38 -20.33 -22.62 1.14
CA ASN A 38 -20.21 -22.59 2.60
C ASN A 38 -19.24 -23.62 3.19
N TYR A 39 -18.88 -24.65 2.41
CA TYR A 39 -17.96 -25.71 2.85
C TYR A 39 -16.46 -25.37 2.68
N VAL A 40 -16.11 -24.31 1.95
CA VAL A 40 -14.72 -23.83 1.78
C VAL A 40 -14.44 -22.52 2.54
N ARG A 41 -15.02 -22.36 3.71
CA ARG A 41 -14.89 -21.12 4.50
C ARG A 41 -13.77 -21.15 5.52
N ASN A 42 -13.09 -22.25 5.68
CA ASN A 42 -12.00 -22.40 6.63
C ASN A 42 -10.77 -22.94 5.90
N GLN A 43 -9.60 -22.37 6.20
CA GLN A 43 -8.34 -22.92 5.71
C GLN A 43 -7.22 -22.66 6.72
N PHE A 44 -6.27 -23.58 6.76
CA PHE A 44 -5.00 -23.40 7.46
C PHE A 44 -3.90 -23.25 6.41
N GLN A 45 -2.99 -22.30 6.66
CA GLN A 45 -1.82 -22.12 5.80
C GLN A 45 -0.61 -21.64 6.62
N MET A 46 0.57 -21.81 6.05
CA MET A 46 1.83 -21.30 6.59
C MET A 46 2.62 -20.64 5.48
N ASP A 47 3.29 -19.54 5.79
CA ASP A 47 4.11 -18.82 4.84
C ASP A 47 5.44 -18.37 5.44
N ALA A 48 6.45 -18.24 4.57
CA ALA A 48 7.74 -17.64 4.87
C ALA A 48 8.24 -16.74 3.73
N THR A 49 7.40 -16.50 2.72
CA THR A 49 7.79 -15.77 1.50
C THR A 49 8.02 -14.27 1.72
N THR A 50 7.53 -13.71 2.83
CA THR A 50 7.80 -12.33 3.23
C THR A 50 9.20 -12.12 3.82
N SER A 51 9.96 -13.21 4.06
CA SER A 51 11.37 -13.12 4.44
C SER A 51 12.15 -12.28 3.45
N THR A 52 12.93 -11.33 3.96
CA THR A 52 13.57 -10.29 3.14
C THR A 52 15.07 -10.28 3.35
N ILE A 53 15.82 -10.09 2.27
CA ILE A 53 17.28 -9.90 2.29
C ILE A 53 17.57 -8.54 1.66
N PHE A 54 18.51 -7.80 2.22
CA PHE A 54 18.97 -6.55 1.63
C PHE A 54 20.50 -6.43 1.64
N LEU A 55 20.99 -5.67 0.66
CA LEU A 55 22.37 -5.17 0.57
C LEU A 55 22.33 -3.65 0.68
N LYS A 56 23.20 -3.09 1.52
CA LYS A 56 23.32 -1.65 1.70
C LYS A 56 24.79 -1.23 1.63
N LEU A 57 25.14 -0.50 0.59
CA LEU A 57 26.44 0.15 0.45
C LEU A 57 26.30 1.62 0.86
N VAL A 58 27.10 2.06 1.80
CA VAL A 58 27.20 3.47 2.19
C VAL A 58 28.61 3.96 1.92
N GLY A 59 28.72 5.20 1.50
CA GLY A 59 30.04 5.76 1.22
C GLY A 59 30.00 7.28 1.13
N ARG A 60 31.21 7.85 1.07
CA ARG A 60 31.43 9.28 0.85
C ARG A 60 32.46 9.48 -0.26
N THR A 61 32.07 10.28 -1.24
CA THR A 61 32.99 10.75 -2.30
C THR A 61 33.13 12.26 -2.26
N LYS A 62 34.18 12.75 -2.94
CA LYS A 62 34.47 14.18 -3.01
C LYS A 62 33.37 14.97 -3.76
N HIS A 63 32.74 14.36 -4.75
CA HIS A 63 31.78 15.03 -5.65
C HIS A 63 30.31 14.78 -5.27
N LEU A 64 29.96 13.58 -4.77
CA LEU A 64 28.57 13.22 -4.43
C LEU A 64 28.27 13.39 -2.94
N GLY A 65 29.28 13.73 -2.12
CA GLY A 65 29.11 13.71 -0.67
C GLY A 65 28.81 12.29 -0.15
N ASP A 66 27.91 12.19 0.79
CA ASP A 66 27.40 10.91 1.29
C ASP A 66 26.42 10.30 0.28
N PHE A 67 26.54 9.00 0.06
CA PHE A 67 25.64 8.27 -0.81
C PHE A 67 25.26 6.91 -0.22
N VAL A 68 24.10 6.40 -0.62
CA VAL A 68 23.60 5.07 -0.28
C VAL A 68 23.21 4.36 -1.56
N VAL A 69 23.67 3.10 -1.72
CA VAL A 69 23.10 2.16 -2.69
C VAL A 69 22.38 1.08 -1.88
N TYR A 70 21.14 0.81 -2.20
CA TYR A 70 20.30 -0.14 -1.47
C TYR A 70 19.57 -1.05 -2.45
N THR A 71 19.58 -2.35 -2.17
CA THR A 71 18.74 -3.32 -2.85
C THR A 71 18.16 -4.30 -1.85
N ALA A 72 16.90 -4.63 -2.02
CA ALA A 72 16.17 -5.57 -1.18
C ALA A 72 15.21 -6.41 -2.01
N GLY A 73 14.95 -7.61 -1.56
CA GLY A 73 13.96 -8.49 -2.14
C GLY A 73 13.45 -9.52 -1.15
N ASN A 74 12.30 -10.09 -1.47
CA ASN A 74 11.67 -11.19 -0.75
C ASN A 74 11.32 -12.33 -1.72
N PHE A 75 10.53 -13.31 -1.29
CA PHE A 75 10.19 -14.49 -2.08
C PHE A 75 8.69 -14.52 -2.48
N ARG A 76 8.09 -13.34 -2.64
CA ARG A 76 6.67 -13.20 -2.99
C ARG A 76 6.37 -13.23 -4.49
N GLY A 77 7.38 -13.27 -5.33
CA GLY A 77 7.20 -13.53 -6.77
C GLY A 77 6.49 -14.87 -7.02
N GLY A 78 5.79 -14.98 -8.14
CA GLY A 78 5.01 -16.16 -8.48
C GLY A 78 5.81 -17.46 -8.29
N SER A 79 5.22 -18.46 -7.63
CA SER A 79 5.88 -19.71 -7.25
C SER A 79 7.07 -19.56 -6.30
N LYS A 80 7.03 -18.57 -5.40
CA LYS A 80 8.08 -18.27 -4.40
C LYS A 80 9.41 -17.82 -5.02
N VAL A 81 9.36 -17.20 -6.19
CA VAL A 81 10.54 -16.61 -6.84
C VAL A 81 10.95 -15.35 -6.10
N PHE A 82 12.26 -15.08 -6.08
CA PHE A 82 12.79 -13.84 -5.52
C PHE A 82 12.25 -12.62 -6.28
N GLU A 83 11.68 -11.67 -5.56
CA GLU A 83 11.02 -10.48 -6.09
C GLU A 83 11.73 -9.23 -5.59
N LEU A 84 12.04 -8.33 -6.52
CA LEU A 84 12.65 -7.04 -6.20
C LEU A 84 11.68 -6.16 -5.42
N GLN A 85 12.10 -5.72 -4.24
CA GLN A 85 11.35 -4.78 -3.40
C GLN A 85 11.90 -3.36 -3.50
N ASN A 86 13.23 -3.21 -3.51
CA ASN A 86 13.91 -1.93 -3.64
C ASN A 86 15.23 -2.11 -4.41
N ALA A 87 15.57 -1.15 -5.25
CA ALA A 87 16.89 -1.03 -5.90
C ALA A 87 17.13 0.43 -6.27
N TYR A 88 17.85 1.17 -5.41
CA TYR A 88 18.05 2.60 -5.63
C TYR A 88 19.42 3.09 -5.17
N VAL A 89 19.79 4.26 -5.66
CA VAL A 89 20.90 5.07 -5.17
C VAL A 89 20.37 6.41 -4.66
N SER A 90 20.89 6.86 -3.50
CA SER A 90 20.57 8.18 -2.93
C SER A 90 21.84 9.00 -2.70
N PHE A 91 21.83 10.27 -3.10
CA PHE A 91 22.92 11.24 -2.89
C PHE A 91 22.41 12.67 -3.07
N LEU A 92 22.93 13.63 -2.34
CA LEU A 92 22.60 15.06 -2.44
C LEU A 92 21.09 15.38 -2.38
N GLY A 93 20.29 14.56 -1.69
CA GLY A 93 18.83 14.69 -1.64
C GLY A 93 18.08 13.99 -2.77
N PHE A 94 18.77 13.52 -3.81
CA PHE A 94 18.18 12.72 -4.89
C PHE A 94 18.11 11.25 -4.50
N THR A 95 17.05 10.57 -4.91
CA THR A 95 16.92 9.11 -4.93
C THR A 95 16.50 8.70 -6.34
N MET A 96 17.21 7.74 -6.93
CA MET A 96 16.96 7.23 -8.27
C MET A 96 16.97 5.71 -8.26
N GLY A 97 15.97 5.10 -8.84
CA GLY A 97 15.82 3.66 -8.95
C GLY A 97 14.40 3.20 -8.60
N TYR A 98 14.26 1.95 -8.12
CA TYR A 98 12.98 1.36 -7.71
C TYR A 98 12.82 1.45 -6.20
N ASP A 99 11.83 2.19 -5.74
CA ASP A 99 11.59 2.47 -4.32
C ASP A 99 10.11 2.73 -4.06
N TYR A 100 9.75 2.89 -2.80
CA TYR A 100 8.43 3.35 -2.41
C TYR A 100 8.11 4.69 -3.05
N SER A 101 6.86 4.84 -3.50
CA SER A 101 6.37 6.08 -4.11
C SER A 101 6.57 7.29 -3.19
N THR A 102 6.81 8.44 -3.81
CA THR A 102 6.81 9.74 -3.11
C THR A 102 5.42 10.08 -2.54
N PHE A 103 4.36 9.52 -3.16
CA PHE A 103 2.97 9.56 -2.69
C PHE A 103 2.70 8.45 -1.67
N MET A 104 3.47 8.44 -0.56
CA MET A 104 3.38 7.44 0.50
C MET A 104 4.04 7.93 1.80
N ASP A 105 3.60 7.43 2.95
CA ASP A 105 4.22 7.66 4.26
C ASP A 105 4.38 6.35 5.02
N LEU A 106 5.53 5.71 4.88
CA LEU A 106 5.86 4.45 5.56
C LEU A 106 5.89 4.57 7.08
N ALA A 107 6.28 5.74 7.61
CA ALA A 107 6.43 5.93 9.05
C ALA A 107 5.08 6.04 9.77
N ALA A 108 3.99 6.32 9.06
CA ALA A 108 2.64 6.36 9.60
C ALA A 108 1.90 5.02 9.54
N LEU A 109 2.52 3.95 9.03
CA LEU A 109 1.91 2.62 8.97
C LEU A 109 1.84 1.97 10.36
N PRO A 110 0.68 1.46 10.77
CA PRO A 110 0.54 0.75 12.04
C PRO A 110 1.17 -0.65 11.98
N PRO A 111 1.54 -1.24 13.12
CA PRO A 111 2.05 -2.60 13.18
C PRO A 111 1.00 -3.63 12.76
N SER A 112 1.41 -4.61 11.94
CA SER A 112 0.60 -5.76 11.56
C SER A 112 1.48 -6.98 11.27
N ILE A 113 0.94 -8.19 11.50
CA ILE A 113 1.50 -9.45 10.98
C ILE A 113 1.09 -9.60 9.51
N ASP A 114 -0.13 -9.19 9.18
CA ASP A 114 -0.63 -9.15 7.81
C ASP A 114 0.29 -8.31 6.92
N TYR A 115 0.80 -8.92 5.86
CA TYR A 115 1.75 -8.27 4.95
C TYR A 115 1.08 -7.14 4.15
N ALA A 116 -0.18 -7.32 3.78
CA ALA A 116 -0.94 -6.31 3.07
C ALA A 116 -1.15 -5.04 3.91
N GLY A 117 -1.46 -5.20 5.19
CA GLY A 117 -1.78 -4.09 6.10
C GLY A 117 -3.16 -3.47 5.86
N PRO A 118 -3.42 -2.26 6.40
CA PRO A 118 -4.74 -1.64 6.36
C PRO A 118 -5.28 -1.44 4.94
N ALA A 119 -6.56 -1.75 4.74
CA ALA A 119 -7.24 -1.67 3.44
C ALA A 119 -7.12 -0.28 2.77
N GLY A 120 -7.30 0.78 3.53
CA GLY A 120 -7.29 2.16 3.04
C GLY A 120 -5.93 2.85 3.04
N GLN A 121 -4.83 2.11 3.30
CA GLN A 121 -3.49 2.70 3.22
C GLN A 121 -3.09 3.03 1.79
N VAL A 122 -2.30 4.08 1.62
CA VAL A 122 -1.58 4.33 0.38
C VAL A 122 -0.31 3.49 0.39
N PHE A 123 -0.18 2.59 -0.58
CA PHE A 123 0.98 1.75 -0.75
C PHE A 123 1.30 1.56 -2.24
N SER A 124 2.50 1.94 -2.66
CA SER A 124 2.97 1.71 -4.02
C SER A 124 4.49 1.77 -4.07
N ARG A 125 5.07 1.07 -5.05
CA ARG A 125 6.48 1.20 -5.46
C ARG A 125 6.56 1.54 -6.93
N ALA A 126 7.58 2.30 -7.31
CA ALA A 126 7.80 2.69 -8.69
C ALA A 126 9.28 2.85 -8.99
N THR A 127 9.66 2.73 -10.26
CA THR A 127 10.91 3.30 -10.74
C THR A 127 10.74 4.82 -10.75
N LEU A 128 11.61 5.54 -10.04
CA LEU A 128 11.44 6.96 -9.76
C LEU A 128 12.75 7.74 -9.78
N LEU A 129 12.61 9.03 -9.96
CA LEU A 129 13.57 10.05 -9.57
C LEU A 129 12.87 10.97 -8.57
N ARG A 130 13.37 11.02 -7.34
CA ARG A 130 12.83 11.84 -6.25
C ARG A 130 13.90 12.79 -5.75
N TYR A 131 13.50 14.02 -5.44
CA TYR A 131 14.32 14.98 -4.72
C TYR A 131 13.64 15.35 -3.41
N GLU A 132 14.38 15.25 -2.31
CA GLU A 132 13.91 15.54 -0.96
C GLU A 132 14.85 16.52 -0.28
N ARG A 133 14.29 17.49 0.43
CA ARG A 133 15.06 18.47 1.18
C ARG A 133 14.41 18.79 2.52
N ALA A 134 15.22 18.75 3.56
CA ALA A 134 14.85 19.32 4.86
C ALA A 134 15.13 20.83 4.86
N PHE A 135 14.24 21.60 5.45
CA PHE A 135 14.37 23.06 5.58
C PHE A 135 13.76 23.53 6.90
N GLY A 136 14.39 24.53 7.54
CA GLY A 136 13.96 24.96 8.87
C GLY A 136 13.98 23.86 9.93
N LYS A 137 13.27 24.08 11.03
CA LYS A 137 13.17 23.11 12.13
C LYS A 137 11.98 22.17 11.90
N GLY A 138 12.26 20.90 11.59
CA GLY A 138 11.26 19.84 11.47
C GLY A 138 10.55 19.75 10.11
N TRP A 139 10.79 20.66 9.17
CA TRP A 139 10.18 20.63 7.85
C TRP A 139 10.99 19.83 6.83
N LYS A 140 10.30 19.06 6.02
CA LYS A 140 10.85 18.33 4.87
C LYS A 140 9.85 18.37 3.73
N ALA A 141 10.33 18.51 2.50
CA ALA A 141 9.52 18.38 1.29
C ALA A 141 10.19 17.44 0.30
N GLY A 142 9.38 16.82 -0.55
CA GLY A 142 9.83 15.96 -1.63
C GLY A 142 8.97 16.13 -2.86
N VAL A 143 9.60 15.98 -4.03
CA VAL A 143 8.95 15.92 -5.34
C VAL A 143 9.51 14.74 -6.11
N GLY A 144 8.68 14.10 -6.93
CA GLY A 144 9.08 12.93 -7.70
C GLY A 144 8.58 12.95 -9.14
N ILE A 145 9.26 12.18 -9.95
CA ILE A 145 8.83 11.73 -11.27
C ILE A 145 8.85 10.21 -11.21
N GLU A 146 7.71 9.56 -11.44
CA GLU A 146 7.55 8.13 -11.23
C GLU A 146 6.98 7.44 -12.47
N MET A 147 7.48 6.23 -12.74
CA MET A 147 6.94 5.39 -13.81
C MET A 147 5.46 5.14 -13.57
N PRO A 148 4.58 5.49 -14.52
CA PRO A 148 3.16 5.26 -14.38
C PRO A 148 2.85 3.77 -14.56
N VAL A 149 2.06 3.21 -13.66
CA VAL A 149 1.32 1.96 -13.83
C VAL A 149 -0.14 2.34 -13.85
N VAL A 150 -0.86 1.96 -14.88
CA VAL A 150 -2.28 2.27 -15.07
C VAL A 150 -2.99 0.99 -15.44
N ASP A 151 -3.95 0.60 -14.62
CA ASP A 151 -4.84 -0.52 -14.90
C ASP A 151 -6.24 -0.01 -15.21
N GLY A 152 -7.04 -0.83 -15.86
CA GLY A 152 -8.41 -0.43 -16.18
C GLY A 152 -9.26 -1.59 -16.64
N ILE A 153 -10.55 -1.45 -16.45
CA ILE A 153 -11.54 -2.38 -16.99
C ILE A 153 -11.64 -2.13 -18.50
N THR A 154 -11.42 -3.17 -19.28
CA THR A 154 -11.46 -3.11 -20.75
C THR A 154 -12.70 -3.79 -21.32
N ASN A 155 -13.08 -3.41 -22.53
CA ASN A 155 -14.14 -4.04 -23.29
C ASN A 155 -13.88 -3.92 -24.82
N GLN A 156 -14.85 -4.25 -25.64
CA GLN A 156 -14.73 -4.18 -27.12
C GLN A 156 -14.55 -2.75 -27.67
N SER A 157 -14.77 -1.71 -26.86
CA SER A 157 -14.72 -0.31 -27.29
C SER A 157 -13.53 0.46 -26.72
N VAL A 158 -12.90 -0.04 -25.64
CA VAL A 158 -11.77 0.62 -24.95
C VAL A 158 -10.75 -0.40 -24.48
N ASN A 159 -9.48 0.00 -24.50
CA ASN A 159 -8.36 -0.76 -23.97
C ASN A 159 -7.35 0.15 -23.25
N ILE A 160 -6.52 -0.40 -22.36
CA ILE A 160 -5.41 0.36 -21.77
C ILE A 160 -4.26 0.41 -22.77
N SER A 161 -3.65 1.59 -22.88
CA SER A 161 -2.53 1.84 -23.80
C SER A 161 -1.23 2.08 -23.05
N ASN A 162 -0.14 2.16 -23.81
CA ASN A 162 1.14 2.61 -23.31
C ASN A 162 1.04 4.02 -22.75
N GLN A 163 1.56 4.23 -21.55
CA GLN A 163 1.50 5.52 -20.88
C GLN A 163 2.49 6.51 -21.48
N ARG A 164 2.09 7.77 -21.62
CA ARG A 164 2.84 8.82 -22.32
C ARG A 164 3.51 9.83 -21.41
N MET A 165 3.08 9.89 -20.15
CA MET A 165 3.61 10.85 -19.17
C MET A 165 3.84 10.15 -17.85
N PRO A 166 4.89 10.54 -17.08
CA PRO A 166 5.10 10.03 -15.73
C PRO A 166 4.03 10.54 -14.76
N ASN A 167 3.94 9.89 -13.60
CA ASN A 167 3.25 10.43 -12.45
C ASN A 167 4.10 11.51 -11.77
N PHE A 168 3.47 12.55 -11.21
CA PHE A 168 4.11 13.66 -10.50
C PHE A 168 3.60 13.76 -9.07
N PRO A 169 4.18 13.01 -8.13
CA PRO A 169 3.88 13.16 -6.71
C PRO A 169 4.73 14.23 -6.05
N ALA A 170 4.17 14.84 -5.00
CA ALA A 170 4.89 15.76 -4.12
C ALA A 170 4.34 15.67 -2.70
N TYR A 171 5.17 15.99 -1.70
CA TYR A 171 4.73 16.06 -0.31
C TYR A 171 5.43 17.18 0.46
N ILE A 172 4.79 17.58 1.56
CA ILE A 172 5.39 18.36 2.63
C ILE A 172 5.14 17.64 3.97
N GLN A 173 6.14 17.65 4.83
CA GLN A 173 6.09 17.02 6.15
C GLN A 173 6.58 17.98 7.21
N TYR A 174 5.92 17.98 8.36
CA TYR A 174 6.38 18.64 9.57
C TYR A 174 6.53 17.63 10.70
N ALA A 175 7.72 17.52 11.26
CA ALA A 175 8.05 16.68 12.40
C ALA A 175 8.35 17.59 13.62
N TRP A 176 7.57 17.47 14.68
CA TRP A 176 7.78 18.24 15.91
C TRP A 176 8.67 17.52 16.93
N ASN A 177 8.92 16.22 16.70
CA ASN A 177 9.94 15.43 17.38
C ASN A 177 10.39 14.25 16.51
N LYS A 178 11.28 13.39 17.04
CA LYS A 178 11.86 12.26 16.27
C LYS A 178 10.85 11.18 15.89
N SER A 179 9.75 11.05 16.63
CA SER A 179 8.73 9.99 16.46
C SER A 179 7.36 10.51 16.06
N SER A 180 7.23 11.81 15.85
CA SER A 180 5.92 12.43 15.60
C SER A 180 6.00 13.40 14.42
N HIS A 181 5.14 13.19 13.43
CA HIS A 181 5.05 14.05 12.27
C HIS A 181 3.65 14.01 11.65
N ILE A 182 3.40 14.98 10.81
CA ILE A 182 2.31 15.00 9.84
C ILE A 182 2.89 15.17 8.44
N ARG A 183 2.39 14.43 7.48
CA ARG A 183 2.71 14.55 6.05
C ARG A 183 1.44 14.80 5.27
N VAL A 184 1.50 15.76 4.34
CA VAL A 184 0.47 15.98 3.32
C VAL A 184 1.12 15.77 1.97
N ALA A 185 0.49 14.97 1.12
CA ALA A 185 1.00 14.67 -0.22
C ALA A 185 -0.10 14.78 -1.27
N GLY A 186 0.32 15.03 -2.50
CA GLY A 186 -0.51 15.04 -3.68
C GLY A 186 0.16 14.32 -4.84
N ILE A 187 -0.64 13.81 -5.76
CA ILE A 187 -0.19 13.21 -7.01
C ILE A 187 -1.08 13.66 -8.15
N VAL A 188 -0.47 13.92 -9.32
CA VAL A 188 -1.20 14.09 -10.58
C VAL A 188 -0.71 13.05 -11.58
N ARG A 189 -1.65 12.53 -12.36
CA ARG A 189 -1.45 11.44 -13.32
C ARG A 189 -2.08 11.79 -14.66
N ASN A 190 -1.43 11.35 -15.75
CA ASN A 190 -2.04 11.32 -17.08
C ASN A 190 -2.18 9.85 -17.49
N MET A 191 -3.41 9.37 -17.66
CA MET A 191 -3.69 7.97 -17.94
C MET A 191 -4.19 7.81 -19.36
N THR A 192 -3.39 7.16 -20.19
CA THR A 192 -3.67 6.98 -21.63
C THR A 192 -4.40 5.66 -21.87
N TYR A 193 -5.41 5.70 -22.71
CA TYR A 193 -6.19 4.54 -23.15
C TYR A 193 -6.48 4.60 -24.67
N GLU A 194 -6.87 3.49 -25.24
CA GLU A 194 -7.29 3.37 -26.63
C GLU A 194 -8.80 3.48 -26.74
N ASN A 195 -9.27 4.44 -27.51
CA ASN A 195 -10.64 4.49 -27.99
C ASN A 195 -10.70 3.69 -29.28
N LEU A 196 -11.16 2.43 -29.18
CA LEU A 196 -11.22 1.50 -30.31
C LEU A 196 -12.32 1.87 -31.32
N VAL A 197 -13.32 2.65 -30.91
CA VAL A 197 -14.38 3.19 -31.80
C VAL A 197 -13.82 4.29 -32.68
N ALA A 198 -13.08 5.22 -32.09
CA ALA A 198 -12.46 6.34 -32.79
C ALA A 198 -11.08 6.02 -33.36
N GLN A 199 -10.54 4.84 -33.09
CA GLN A 199 -9.20 4.35 -33.50
C GLN A 199 -8.10 5.36 -33.15
N ARG A 200 -8.12 5.86 -31.92
CA ARG A 200 -7.09 6.79 -31.43
C ARG A 200 -6.85 6.62 -29.93
N ALA A 201 -5.65 7.04 -29.50
CA ALA A 201 -5.34 7.12 -28.08
C ALA A 201 -5.87 8.43 -27.48
N GLU A 202 -6.50 8.31 -26.32
CA GLU A 202 -7.01 9.41 -25.52
C GLU A 202 -6.44 9.33 -24.09
N SER A 203 -6.63 10.38 -23.30
CA SER A 203 -6.12 10.41 -21.91
C SER A 203 -7.17 10.98 -20.97
N LYS A 204 -7.09 10.52 -19.70
CA LYS A 204 -7.80 11.09 -18.56
C LYS A 204 -6.81 11.53 -17.50
N ALA A 205 -7.10 12.65 -16.85
CA ALA A 205 -6.35 13.09 -15.69
C ALA A 205 -6.81 12.33 -14.45
N GLY A 206 -5.85 11.82 -13.68
CA GLY A 206 -6.06 11.31 -12.34
C GLY A 206 -5.36 12.21 -11.32
N TRP A 207 -5.84 12.22 -10.10
CA TRP A 207 -5.22 12.96 -9.01
C TRP A 207 -5.58 12.37 -7.66
N GLY A 208 -4.74 12.58 -6.67
CA GLY A 208 -4.99 12.19 -5.30
C GLY A 208 -4.31 13.11 -4.31
N VAL A 209 -4.87 13.15 -3.12
CA VAL A 209 -4.28 13.83 -1.94
C VAL A 209 -4.41 12.92 -0.74
N PHE A 210 -3.42 12.95 0.15
CA PHE A 210 -3.54 12.33 1.45
C PHE A 210 -2.93 13.20 2.56
N ALA A 211 -3.41 12.98 3.78
CA ALA A 211 -2.76 13.41 5.01
C ALA A 211 -2.49 12.16 5.85
N ALA A 212 -1.26 12.01 6.36
CA ALA A 212 -0.86 10.94 7.23
C ALA A 212 -0.12 11.49 8.45
N SER A 213 -0.26 10.82 9.58
CA SER A 213 0.38 11.23 10.82
C SER A 213 0.67 10.02 11.71
N THR A 214 1.80 10.08 12.40
CA THR A 214 2.06 9.26 13.58
C THR A 214 2.54 10.17 14.69
N PHE A 215 2.11 9.92 15.91
CA PHE A 215 2.56 10.68 17.06
C PHE A 215 2.34 9.95 18.40
N ASN A 216 3.17 10.31 19.36
CA ASN A 216 3.04 9.83 20.72
C ASN A 216 1.94 10.62 21.45
N VAL A 217 0.81 9.97 21.74
CA VAL A 217 -0.26 10.53 22.58
C VAL A 217 0.22 10.62 24.04
N THR A 218 0.92 9.59 24.49
CA THR A 218 1.63 9.51 25.77
C THR A 218 2.96 8.81 25.57
N SER A 219 3.76 8.66 26.63
CA SER A 219 5.03 7.88 26.59
C SER A 219 4.82 6.39 26.22
N LYS A 220 3.60 5.88 26.34
CA LYS A 220 3.26 4.48 26.05
C LYS A 220 2.27 4.31 24.90
N LEU A 221 1.54 5.36 24.51
CA LEU A 221 0.47 5.29 23.52
C LEU A 221 0.85 6.06 22.26
N ASN A 222 0.91 5.36 21.14
CA ASN A 222 1.18 5.92 19.81
C ASN A 222 -0.08 5.88 18.95
N PHE A 223 -0.29 6.92 18.18
CA PHE A 223 -1.33 7.01 17.14
C PHE A 223 -0.71 6.85 15.76
N TYR A 224 -1.44 6.19 14.87
CA TYR A 224 -1.18 6.08 13.44
C TYR A 224 -2.46 6.41 12.67
N GLY A 225 -2.37 7.22 11.64
CA GLY A 225 -3.53 7.55 10.83
C GLY A 225 -3.19 8.10 9.46
N GLN A 226 -4.09 7.85 8.53
CA GLN A 226 -4.04 8.37 7.17
C GLN A 226 -5.45 8.54 6.64
N ALA A 227 -5.68 9.58 5.85
CA ALA A 227 -6.89 9.76 5.05
C ALA A 227 -6.49 10.20 3.64
N THR A 228 -7.07 9.55 2.63
CA THR A 228 -6.76 9.73 1.21
C THR A 228 -8.05 9.90 0.44
N TYR A 229 -8.05 10.81 -0.53
CA TYR A 229 -9.12 10.97 -1.50
C TYR A 229 -8.54 11.32 -2.86
N GLY A 230 -9.19 10.83 -3.92
CA GLY A 230 -8.78 11.16 -5.28
C GLY A 230 -9.67 10.52 -6.34
N ARG A 231 -9.20 10.60 -7.58
CA ARG A 231 -9.83 10.02 -8.77
C ARG A 231 -8.76 9.34 -9.61
N GLY A 232 -9.01 8.08 -10.02
CA GLY A 232 -8.04 7.32 -10.80
C GLY A 232 -6.74 7.06 -10.04
N ILE A 233 -6.82 6.66 -8.78
CA ILE A 233 -5.68 6.34 -7.90
C ILE A 233 -5.81 4.95 -7.27
N SER A 234 -6.53 4.02 -7.89
CA SER A 234 -6.72 2.66 -7.35
C SER A 234 -5.39 1.94 -7.11
N GLN A 235 -4.42 2.12 -7.99
CA GLN A 235 -3.07 1.59 -7.86
C GLN A 235 -2.35 1.98 -6.56
N PHE A 236 -2.79 3.05 -5.92
CA PHE A 236 -2.21 3.56 -4.67
C PHE A 236 -3.01 3.17 -3.44
N LEU A 237 -4.27 2.73 -3.58
CA LEU A 237 -5.11 2.31 -2.47
C LEU A 237 -5.07 0.79 -2.30
N ASN A 238 -4.53 0.35 -1.18
CA ASN A 238 -4.15 -1.04 -0.94
C ASN A 238 -5.25 -2.05 -1.31
N ASP A 239 -6.47 -1.90 -0.78
CA ASP A 239 -7.56 -2.86 -0.98
C ASP A 239 -8.10 -2.93 -2.42
N ILE A 240 -7.97 -1.86 -3.20
CA ILE A 240 -8.52 -1.78 -4.56
C ILE A 240 -7.47 -1.76 -5.66
N SER A 241 -6.19 -1.89 -5.30
CA SER A 241 -5.08 -1.90 -6.26
C SER A 241 -5.16 -3.06 -7.27
N ASN A 242 -5.84 -4.15 -6.92
CA ASN A 242 -6.02 -5.35 -7.75
C ASN A 242 -7.37 -5.41 -8.48
N LEU A 243 -8.16 -4.33 -8.47
CA LEU A 243 -9.50 -4.32 -9.08
C LEU A 243 -9.54 -3.66 -10.46
N ASP A 244 -8.40 -3.20 -10.98
CA ASP A 244 -8.27 -2.56 -12.31
C ASP A 244 -9.22 -1.36 -12.53
N VAL A 245 -9.39 -0.52 -11.51
CA VAL A 245 -10.37 0.58 -11.53
C VAL A 245 -9.75 1.99 -11.58
N ASP A 246 -8.50 2.12 -12.02
CA ASP A 246 -7.92 3.42 -12.36
C ASP A 246 -8.71 4.09 -13.50
N LEU A 247 -9.03 3.30 -14.54
CA LEU A 247 -9.87 3.69 -15.66
C LEU A 247 -10.99 2.65 -15.84
N VAL A 248 -12.22 3.12 -15.99
CA VAL A 248 -13.36 2.25 -16.25
C VAL A 248 -14.10 2.74 -17.52
N PRO A 249 -14.75 1.84 -18.29
CA PRO A 249 -15.59 2.28 -19.42
C PRO A 249 -16.66 3.27 -18.95
N ASP A 250 -16.87 4.31 -19.72
CA ASP A 250 -17.97 5.26 -19.51
C ASP A 250 -19.27 4.65 -20.06
N PRO A 251 -20.28 4.36 -19.22
CA PRO A 251 -21.53 3.76 -19.69
C PRO A 251 -22.34 4.69 -20.62
N GLU A 252 -22.18 6.00 -20.48
CA GLU A 252 -22.90 7.00 -21.25
C GLU A 252 -22.22 7.33 -22.59
N ALA A 253 -20.93 6.96 -22.77
CA ALA A 253 -20.13 7.33 -23.92
C ALA A 253 -19.30 6.18 -24.48
N LYS A 254 -19.81 5.47 -25.48
CA LYS A 254 -19.12 4.38 -26.16
C LYS A 254 -17.71 4.80 -26.66
N GLY A 255 -16.70 4.01 -26.35
CA GLY A 255 -15.30 4.30 -26.69
C GLY A 255 -14.61 5.28 -25.76
N LYS A 256 -15.26 5.71 -24.68
CA LYS A 256 -14.67 6.57 -23.65
C LYS A 256 -14.41 5.80 -22.36
N MET A 257 -13.41 6.25 -21.62
CA MET A 257 -13.15 5.84 -20.25
C MET A 257 -13.35 7.00 -19.29
N GLN A 258 -13.62 6.68 -18.04
CA GLN A 258 -13.75 7.64 -16.94
C GLN A 258 -12.91 7.24 -15.74
N VAL A 259 -12.69 8.19 -14.84
CA VAL A 259 -12.03 8.01 -13.55
C VAL A 259 -13.06 8.14 -12.43
N LEU A 260 -13.10 7.16 -11.53
CA LEU A 260 -14.04 7.17 -10.42
C LEU A 260 -13.46 7.87 -9.20
N PRO A 261 -14.27 8.58 -8.40
CA PRO A 261 -13.86 9.03 -7.09
C PRO A 261 -13.64 7.84 -6.16
N MET A 262 -12.60 7.93 -5.31
CA MET A 262 -12.27 6.90 -4.34
C MET A 262 -11.61 7.48 -3.11
N MET A 263 -11.74 6.80 -1.99
CA MET A 263 -11.09 7.17 -0.75
C MET A 263 -10.54 5.95 -0.03
N GLY A 264 -9.56 6.20 0.84
CA GLY A 264 -9.05 5.23 1.79
C GLY A 264 -8.65 5.93 3.08
N TRP A 265 -8.83 5.28 4.22
CA TRP A 265 -8.35 5.79 5.49
C TRP A 265 -8.10 4.69 6.49
N TYR A 266 -7.26 4.96 7.46
CA TYR A 266 -7.10 4.14 8.65
C TYR A 266 -6.81 5.00 9.88
N ALA A 267 -7.16 4.45 11.03
CA ALA A 267 -6.78 4.96 12.34
C ALA A 267 -6.39 3.80 13.25
N GLY A 268 -5.24 3.89 13.87
CA GLY A 268 -4.69 2.84 14.72
C GLY A 268 -4.04 3.40 15.98
N LEU A 269 -4.03 2.58 17.02
CA LEU A 269 -3.39 2.84 18.29
C LEU A 269 -2.46 1.69 18.65
N GLN A 270 -1.28 2.03 19.16
CA GLN A 270 -0.35 1.07 19.75
C GLN A 270 -0.09 1.45 21.20
N TYR A 271 -0.24 0.49 22.10
CA TYR A 271 0.06 0.66 23.52
C TYR A 271 1.24 -0.24 23.94
N ASN A 272 2.30 0.38 24.42
CA ASN A 272 3.50 -0.30 24.91
C ASN A 272 3.28 -0.71 26.38
N ILE A 273 2.92 -1.98 26.60
CA ILE A 273 2.70 -2.54 27.94
C ILE A 273 3.99 -2.54 28.72
N THR A 274 5.06 -3.03 28.07
CA THR A 274 6.44 -3.02 28.57
C THR A 274 7.38 -2.57 27.45
N PRO A 275 8.68 -2.33 27.70
CA PRO A 275 9.64 -2.07 26.62
C PRO A 275 9.76 -3.20 25.57
N LYS A 276 9.30 -4.40 25.90
CA LYS A 276 9.36 -5.59 25.02
C LYS A 276 8.01 -6.06 24.48
N VAL A 277 6.90 -5.63 25.07
CA VAL A 277 5.56 -6.11 24.71
C VAL A 277 4.66 -4.93 24.39
N PHE A 278 4.04 -4.98 23.23
CA PHE A 278 3.01 -4.01 22.85
C PHE A 278 1.80 -4.68 22.22
N VAL A 279 0.69 -3.99 22.31
CA VAL A 279 -0.56 -4.33 21.61
C VAL A 279 -0.92 -3.20 20.67
N SER A 280 -1.60 -3.53 19.57
CA SER A 280 -2.16 -2.50 18.70
C SER A 280 -3.51 -2.93 18.13
N SER A 281 -4.28 -1.94 17.71
CA SER A 281 -5.51 -2.16 16.94
C SER A 281 -5.66 -1.05 15.91
N THR A 282 -6.10 -1.42 14.70
CA THR A 282 -6.30 -0.50 13.59
C THR A 282 -7.61 -0.83 12.89
N TYR A 283 -8.40 0.20 12.62
CA TYR A 283 -9.55 0.11 11.73
C TYR A 283 -9.28 0.89 10.45
N SER A 284 -9.76 0.35 9.34
CA SER A 284 -9.53 0.91 8.01
C SER A 284 -10.72 0.71 7.10
N GLN A 285 -10.88 1.62 6.13
CA GLN A 285 -11.87 1.52 5.08
C GLN A 285 -11.32 2.03 3.75
N THR A 286 -11.71 1.36 2.67
CA THR A 286 -11.52 1.80 1.28
C THR A 286 -12.88 1.86 0.60
N ARG A 287 -13.13 2.89 -0.18
CA ARG A 287 -14.41 3.06 -0.88
C ARG A 287 -14.23 3.56 -2.30
N LEU A 288 -14.96 2.94 -3.21
CA LEU A 288 -15.16 3.36 -4.58
C LEU A 288 -16.55 3.99 -4.72
N TYR A 289 -16.62 5.15 -5.36
CA TYR A 289 -17.89 5.86 -5.54
C TYR A 289 -18.40 5.66 -6.97
N SER A 290 -19.71 5.51 -7.10
CA SER A 290 -20.41 5.48 -8.38
C SER A 290 -20.36 6.85 -9.06
N GLU A 291 -20.25 6.85 -10.38
CA GLU A 291 -20.37 8.05 -11.22
C GLU A 291 -20.79 7.63 -12.64
N ASN A 292 -21.62 8.44 -13.32
CA ASN A 292 -22.10 8.21 -14.69
C ASN A 292 -22.60 6.77 -14.87
N ASP A 293 -23.54 6.35 -14.03
CA ASP A 293 -24.15 5.01 -14.03
C ASP A 293 -23.16 3.82 -13.94
N TYR A 294 -21.92 4.06 -13.50
CA TYR A 294 -21.00 2.96 -13.16
C TYR A 294 -21.25 2.49 -11.72
N PRO A 295 -21.31 1.18 -11.42
CA PRO A 295 -21.33 0.06 -12.36
C PRO A 295 -22.72 -0.14 -12.98
N VAL A 296 -22.75 -0.47 -14.29
CA VAL A 296 -24.02 -0.69 -14.99
C VAL A 296 -24.69 -1.98 -14.53
N THR A 297 -24.00 -3.08 -14.64
CA THR A 297 -24.38 -4.45 -14.23
C THR A 297 -23.20 -5.39 -14.53
N PRO A 298 -22.95 -6.42 -13.72
CA PRO A 298 -23.66 -6.77 -12.50
C PRO A 298 -23.32 -5.84 -11.34
N SER A 299 -24.29 -5.55 -10.48
CA SER A 299 -24.11 -4.71 -9.28
C SER A 299 -23.38 -5.41 -8.13
N ASP A 300 -22.86 -6.60 -8.32
CA ASP A 300 -21.97 -7.34 -7.40
C ASP A 300 -20.50 -6.87 -7.46
N GLN A 301 -20.25 -5.72 -8.12
CA GLN A 301 -18.93 -5.09 -8.10
C GLN A 301 -18.66 -4.41 -6.76
N TYR A 302 -17.40 -4.42 -6.38
CA TYR A 302 -16.91 -3.85 -5.12
C TYR A 302 -17.29 -2.38 -4.98
N ARG A 303 -17.87 -2.03 -3.83
CA ARG A 303 -18.20 -0.66 -3.43
C ARG A 303 -17.30 -0.15 -2.31
N TYR A 304 -17.17 -0.91 -1.21
CA TYR A 304 -16.23 -0.59 -0.14
C TYR A 304 -15.80 -1.82 0.64
N GLY A 305 -14.58 -1.75 1.17
CA GLY A 305 -14.00 -2.72 2.08
C GLY A 305 -13.72 -2.12 3.44
N GLN A 306 -13.92 -2.88 4.50
CA GLN A 306 -13.60 -2.53 5.87
C GLN A 306 -12.64 -3.57 6.44
N TYR A 307 -11.74 -3.11 7.30
CA TYR A 307 -10.66 -3.90 7.85
C TYR A 307 -10.47 -3.55 9.31
N LEU A 308 -10.47 -4.55 10.18
CA LEU A 308 -10.15 -4.42 11.59
C LEU A 308 -9.05 -5.41 11.93
N VAL A 309 -8.00 -4.93 12.55
CA VAL A 309 -6.90 -5.74 13.07
C VAL A 309 -6.67 -5.44 14.54
N ALA A 310 -6.38 -6.47 15.32
CA ALA A 310 -5.91 -6.37 16.70
C ALA A 310 -4.78 -7.37 16.91
N ASN A 311 -3.66 -6.93 17.50
CA ASN A 311 -2.48 -7.76 17.64
C ASN A 311 -1.72 -7.51 18.94
N ILE A 312 -0.85 -8.47 19.26
CA ILE A 312 0.13 -8.41 20.33
C ILE A 312 1.48 -8.86 19.78
N PHE A 313 2.53 -8.13 20.13
CA PHE A 313 3.91 -8.47 19.76
C PHE A 313 4.80 -8.53 21.01
N TRP A 314 5.70 -9.49 21.01
CA TRP A 314 6.74 -9.63 22.01
C TRP A 314 8.14 -9.66 21.35
N ASN A 315 8.93 -8.64 21.64
CA ASN A 315 10.37 -8.60 21.32
C ASN A 315 11.12 -9.45 22.34
N VAL A 316 11.30 -10.73 22.05
CA VAL A 316 11.95 -11.70 22.94
C VAL A 316 13.37 -11.22 23.26
N ASN A 317 14.09 -10.79 22.21
CA ASN A 317 15.40 -10.14 22.29
C ASN A 317 15.55 -9.12 21.14
N ALA A 318 16.76 -8.61 20.91
CA ALA A 318 17.03 -7.61 19.86
C ALA A 318 16.77 -8.13 18.43
N ASN A 319 16.82 -9.43 18.22
CA ASN A 319 16.74 -10.05 16.91
C ASN A 319 15.43 -10.83 16.69
N LEU A 320 14.79 -11.35 17.76
CA LEU A 320 13.62 -12.22 17.68
C LEU A 320 12.36 -11.52 18.18
N GLN A 321 11.38 -11.42 17.30
CA GLN A 321 10.02 -10.97 17.61
C GLN A 321 9.03 -12.10 17.32
N VAL A 322 8.05 -12.29 18.20
CA VAL A 322 6.89 -13.15 17.98
C VAL A 322 5.62 -12.33 18.13
N GLY A 323 4.55 -12.74 17.46
CA GLY A 323 3.28 -12.03 17.51
C GLY A 323 2.09 -12.93 17.26
N ALA A 324 0.92 -12.44 17.70
CA ALA A 324 -0.38 -13.00 17.38
C ALA A 324 -1.33 -11.88 16.97
N GLU A 325 -2.21 -12.16 16.01
CA GLU A 325 -3.07 -11.16 15.39
C GLU A 325 -4.43 -11.76 15.03
N TYR A 326 -5.46 -10.98 15.23
CA TYR A 326 -6.80 -11.26 14.73
C TYR A 326 -7.18 -10.20 13.69
N LEU A 327 -7.68 -10.67 12.56
CA LEU A 327 -8.16 -9.86 11.45
C LEU A 327 -9.63 -10.14 11.19
N ARG A 328 -10.37 -9.08 10.88
CA ARG A 328 -11.72 -9.18 10.34
C ARG A 328 -11.90 -8.18 9.20
N GLY A 329 -12.37 -8.68 8.07
CA GLY A 329 -12.69 -7.87 6.90
C GLY A 329 -14.16 -7.99 6.51
N TRP A 330 -14.68 -6.93 5.89
CA TRP A 330 -15.99 -6.90 5.25
C TRP A 330 -15.83 -6.32 3.85
N ARG A 331 -16.52 -6.94 2.91
CA ARG A 331 -16.71 -6.40 1.56
C ARG A 331 -18.18 -6.13 1.35
N THR A 332 -18.52 -4.92 0.90
CA THR A 332 -19.85 -4.54 0.46
C THR A 332 -19.81 -4.16 -1.01
N ASP A 333 -20.67 -4.75 -1.80
CA ASP A 333 -20.80 -4.48 -3.22
C ASP A 333 -21.86 -3.40 -3.49
N PHE A 334 -21.98 -2.95 -4.75
CA PHE A 334 -22.97 -1.92 -5.13
C PHE A 334 -24.43 -2.38 -5.02
N ASN A 335 -24.68 -3.69 -4.92
CA ASN A 335 -26.01 -4.25 -4.62
C ASN A 335 -26.31 -4.35 -3.09
N ASP A 336 -25.50 -3.68 -2.25
CA ASP A 336 -25.58 -3.68 -0.79
C ASP A 336 -25.40 -5.06 -0.11
N MET A 337 -24.96 -6.08 -0.86
CA MET A 337 -24.57 -7.36 -0.30
C MET A 337 -23.24 -7.25 0.44
N THR A 338 -23.25 -7.61 1.73
CA THR A 338 -22.04 -7.59 2.57
C THR A 338 -21.58 -9.00 2.91
N ARG A 339 -20.30 -9.24 2.79
CA ARG A 339 -19.60 -10.49 3.16
C ARG A 339 -18.48 -10.19 4.13
N HIS A 340 -18.07 -11.19 4.88
CA HIS A 340 -16.96 -11.05 5.82
C HIS A 340 -16.04 -12.26 5.80
N ALA A 341 -14.82 -12.04 6.28
CA ALA A 341 -13.83 -13.07 6.54
C ALA A 341 -13.10 -12.75 7.84
N ASN A 342 -12.60 -13.78 8.50
CA ASN A 342 -11.80 -13.64 9.73
C ASN A 342 -10.52 -14.45 9.57
N ARG A 343 -9.43 -13.97 10.18
CA ARG A 343 -8.13 -14.65 10.20
C ARG A 343 -7.48 -14.54 11.56
N LEU A 344 -6.91 -15.63 12.03
CA LEU A 344 -5.96 -15.63 13.13
C LEU A 344 -4.57 -15.85 12.55
N ASN A 345 -3.62 -14.97 12.88
CA ASN A 345 -2.23 -15.07 12.49
C ASN A 345 -1.36 -15.26 13.73
N VAL A 346 -0.31 -16.07 13.58
CA VAL A 346 0.84 -16.06 14.48
C VAL A 346 2.11 -15.92 13.66
N SER A 347 3.11 -15.25 14.20
CA SER A 347 4.38 -15.04 13.51
C SER A 347 5.58 -15.17 14.41
N ALA A 348 6.69 -15.59 13.82
CA ALA A 348 8.02 -15.47 14.39
C ALA A 348 8.93 -14.83 13.33
N GLN A 349 9.65 -13.77 13.71
CA GLN A 349 10.57 -13.06 12.85
C GLN A 349 11.93 -12.93 13.52
N TYR A 350 12.98 -13.36 12.82
CA TYR A 350 14.37 -13.23 13.24
C TYR A 350 15.10 -12.26 12.31
N ASN A 351 15.63 -11.17 12.85
CA ASN A 351 16.42 -10.17 12.14
C ASN A 351 17.93 -10.48 12.29
N PHE A 352 18.70 -10.34 11.22
CA PHE A 352 20.15 -10.60 11.19
C PHE A 352 20.93 -9.50 10.46
#